data_08ee2afb84411527bc58c5bf5085d9a8
#
_entry.id   08ee2afb84411527bc58c5bf5085d9a8
#
_cell.length_a   1.000
_cell.length_b   1.000
_cell.length_c   1.000
_cell.angle_alpha   90.00
_cell.angle_beta   90.00
_cell.angle_gamma   90.00
#
_symmetry.space_group_name_H-M   'P 1'
#
loop_
_entity.id
_entity.type
_entity.pdbx_description
1 polymer ?
#
loop_
_entity_poly.entity_id
_entity_poly.type
_entity_poly.pdbx_seq_one_letter_code
_entity_poly.pdbx_strand_id
1 'polypeptide(L)'
;MNEKLDLVKILKNMPEGTKLYCTAYGEVELVEVEEGSDYPIIVRTPDREGYKLTKEGKFVSDYDGECLLFPSKVNRDWSTFKPPYHLEPFEKVLVRAHHERWCISLFERLDLEDDDWPFFCINGEWAECLPYNEETAKLLGTKDDYNEGYTYY
;
A
#
# COMPACT_ATOMS: atom_id res chain seq x y z
N MET A 1 11.40 -25.95 -3.70
CA MET A 1 11.91 -25.11 -4.78
C MET A 1 11.64 -23.66 -4.42
N ASN A 2 12.71 -22.88 -4.26
CA ASN A 2 12.53 -21.46 -3.94
C ASN A 2 12.18 -20.70 -5.22
N GLU A 3 10.99 -20.14 -5.27
CA GLU A 3 10.65 -19.23 -6.35
C GLU A 3 11.51 -17.98 -6.25
N LYS A 4 12.07 -17.54 -7.37
CA LYS A 4 12.78 -16.28 -7.42
C LYS A 4 11.79 -15.14 -7.18
N LEU A 5 12.18 -14.16 -6.39
CA LEU A 5 11.41 -12.93 -6.20
C LEU A 5 11.19 -12.25 -7.55
N ASP A 6 9.95 -11.94 -7.86
CA ASP A 6 9.56 -11.21 -9.07
C ASP A 6 8.74 -9.98 -8.70
N LEU A 7 9.42 -8.85 -8.56
CA LEU A 7 8.78 -7.59 -8.19
C LEU A 7 7.91 -7.02 -9.31
N VAL A 8 8.11 -7.44 -10.56
CA VAL A 8 7.21 -7.04 -11.65
C VAL A 8 5.81 -7.55 -11.38
N LYS A 9 5.67 -8.81 -10.99
CA LYS A 9 4.36 -9.38 -10.66
C LYS A 9 3.72 -8.71 -9.45
N ILE A 10 4.52 -8.37 -8.45
CA ILE A 10 4.03 -7.76 -7.21
C ILE A 10 3.63 -6.30 -7.42
N LEU A 11 4.39 -5.54 -8.19
CA LEU A 11 4.28 -4.09 -8.27
C LEU A 11 3.60 -3.56 -9.53
N LYS A 12 3.41 -4.37 -10.57
CA LYS A 12 2.93 -3.90 -11.89
C LYS A 12 1.59 -3.16 -11.85
N ASN A 13 0.73 -3.50 -10.90
CA ASN A 13 -0.59 -2.88 -10.77
C ASN A 13 -0.66 -1.87 -9.63
N MET A 14 0.50 -1.52 -9.04
CA MET A 14 0.53 -0.54 -7.97
C MET A 14 0.50 0.87 -8.53
N PRO A 15 -0.13 1.83 -7.84
CA PRO A 15 -0.16 3.22 -8.28
C PRO A 15 1.22 3.86 -8.17
N GLU A 16 1.46 4.88 -8.99
CA GLU A 16 2.60 5.77 -8.82
C GLU A 16 2.55 6.38 -7.41
N GLY A 17 3.71 6.47 -6.77
CA GLY A 17 3.81 7.00 -5.42
C GLY A 17 3.68 5.96 -4.30
N THR A 18 3.49 4.66 -4.64
CA THR A 18 3.51 3.59 -3.65
C THR A 18 4.81 3.62 -2.87
N LYS A 19 4.73 3.72 -1.56
CA LYS A 19 5.91 3.85 -0.70
C LYS A 19 6.60 2.51 -0.49
N LEU A 20 7.91 2.51 -0.70
CA LEU A 20 8.79 1.36 -0.56
C LEU A 20 10.05 1.78 0.20
N TYR A 21 10.90 0.82 0.51
CA TYR A 21 12.17 1.08 1.17
C TYR A 21 13.31 0.41 0.41
N CYS A 22 14.38 1.17 0.13
CA CYS A 22 15.59 0.67 -0.49
C CYS A 22 16.75 0.79 0.51
N THR A 23 17.49 -0.30 0.74
CA THR A 23 18.59 -0.29 1.70
C THR A 23 19.72 0.66 1.31
N ALA A 24 19.84 0.97 0.02
CA ALA A 24 20.88 1.89 -0.48
C ALA A 24 20.48 3.36 -0.40
N TYR A 25 19.18 3.67 -0.59
CA TYR A 25 18.69 5.06 -0.70
C TYR A 25 17.71 5.47 0.38
N GLY A 26 17.26 4.55 1.22
CA GLY A 26 16.24 4.81 2.22
C GLY A 26 14.82 4.71 1.66
N GLU A 27 13.93 5.57 2.11
CA GLU A 27 12.55 5.60 1.63
C GLU A 27 12.48 6.07 0.18
N VAL A 28 11.75 5.33 -0.64
CA VAL A 28 11.55 5.62 -2.06
C VAL A 28 10.08 5.46 -2.42
N GLU A 29 9.69 6.01 -3.56
CA GLU A 29 8.36 5.84 -4.12
C GLU A 29 8.44 5.11 -5.45
N LEU A 30 7.50 4.21 -5.71
CA LEU A 30 7.39 3.55 -7.00
C LEU A 30 6.94 4.57 -8.05
N VAL A 31 7.66 4.65 -9.18
CA VAL A 31 7.28 5.48 -10.32
C VAL A 31 6.47 4.67 -11.31
N GLU A 32 7.06 3.60 -11.82
CA GLU A 32 6.37 2.69 -12.74
C GLU A 32 7.08 1.34 -12.80
N VAL A 33 6.42 0.37 -13.40
CA VAL A 33 7.01 -0.92 -13.73
C VAL A 33 7.02 -1.06 -15.24
N GLU A 34 8.23 -1.13 -15.82
CA GLU A 34 8.47 -1.21 -17.26
C GLU A 34 8.68 -2.66 -17.66
N GLU A 35 7.60 -3.37 -17.95
CA GLU A 35 7.68 -4.79 -18.34
C GLU A 35 8.54 -4.96 -19.60
N GLY A 36 9.37 -6.02 -19.60
CA GLY A 36 10.26 -6.30 -20.72
C GLY A 36 11.61 -5.61 -20.66
N SER A 37 11.84 -4.72 -19.71
CA SER A 37 13.13 -4.09 -19.46
C SER A 37 14.01 -4.97 -18.57
N ASP A 38 15.33 -4.85 -18.70
CA ASP A 38 16.29 -5.48 -17.78
C ASP A 38 16.20 -4.85 -16.38
N TYR A 39 15.75 -3.63 -16.28
CA TYR A 39 15.55 -2.86 -15.05
C TYR A 39 14.10 -2.36 -14.98
N PRO A 40 13.14 -3.25 -14.77
CA PRO A 40 11.73 -2.89 -14.89
C PRO A 40 11.19 -2.05 -13.72
N ILE A 41 11.83 -2.10 -12.56
CA ILE A 41 11.33 -1.39 -11.37
C ILE A 41 11.97 -0.02 -11.31
N ILE A 42 11.16 1.02 -11.45
CA ILE A 42 11.60 2.42 -11.42
C ILE A 42 11.08 3.07 -10.15
N VAL A 43 12.00 3.58 -9.33
CA VAL A 43 11.68 4.23 -8.05
C VAL A 43 12.28 5.63 -8.01
N ARG A 44 11.76 6.45 -7.12
CA ARG A 44 12.18 7.85 -6.93
C ARG A 44 12.44 8.12 -5.47
N THR A 45 13.57 8.80 -5.18
CA THR A 45 13.89 9.27 -3.83
C THR A 45 13.08 10.53 -3.49
N PRO A 46 13.02 10.96 -2.22
CA PRO A 46 12.42 12.24 -1.85
C PRO A 46 13.04 13.44 -2.56
N ASP A 47 14.32 13.36 -2.95
CA ASP A 47 15.03 14.39 -3.72
C ASP A 47 14.69 14.35 -5.21
N ARG A 48 13.75 13.47 -5.62
CA ARG A 48 13.27 13.28 -6.98
C ARG A 48 14.31 12.67 -7.95
N GLU A 49 15.31 11.99 -7.42
CA GLU A 49 16.23 11.22 -8.24
C GLU A 49 15.62 9.85 -8.54
N GLY A 50 15.64 9.47 -9.81
CA GLY A 50 15.10 8.19 -10.28
C GLY A 50 16.16 7.11 -10.33
N TYR A 51 15.79 5.90 -9.93
CA TYR A 51 16.65 4.73 -9.99
C TYR A 51 15.89 3.54 -10.56
N LYS A 52 16.61 2.71 -11.31
CA LYS A 52 16.04 1.49 -11.91
C LYS A 52 16.63 0.27 -11.23
N LEU A 53 15.78 -0.72 -11.00
CA LEU A 53 16.15 -1.96 -10.34
C LEU A 53 15.70 -3.15 -11.19
N THR A 54 16.40 -4.28 -11.03
CA THR A 54 15.99 -5.54 -11.68
C THR A 54 14.69 -6.06 -11.07
N LYS A 55 14.08 -7.06 -11.70
CA LYS A 55 12.86 -7.70 -11.16
C LYS A 55 13.07 -8.34 -9.80
N GLU A 56 14.31 -8.59 -9.39
CA GLU A 56 14.67 -9.10 -8.08
C GLU A 56 15.02 -8.00 -7.07
N GLY A 57 14.91 -6.72 -7.47
CA GLY A 57 15.19 -5.58 -6.60
C GLY A 57 16.65 -5.21 -6.47
N LYS A 58 17.47 -5.54 -7.48
CA LYS A 58 18.91 -5.26 -7.51
C LYS A 58 19.23 -4.15 -8.53
N PHE A 59 20.37 -3.48 -8.36
CA PHE A 59 20.76 -2.39 -9.27
C PHE A 59 21.24 -2.87 -10.64
N VAL A 60 21.92 -4.00 -10.70
CA VAL A 60 22.45 -4.56 -11.95
C VAL A 60 22.03 -6.03 -12.05
N SER A 61 21.79 -6.49 -13.27
CA SER A 61 21.29 -7.83 -13.52
C SER A 61 22.26 -8.94 -13.14
N ASP A 62 23.56 -8.64 -13.16
CA ASP A 62 24.62 -9.59 -12.80
C ASP A 62 25.15 -9.41 -11.36
N TYR A 63 24.47 -8.58 -10.57
CA TYR A 63 24.85 -8.38 -9.18
C TYR A 63 24.42 -9.58 -8.32
N ASP A 64 25.40 -10.21 -7.68
CA ASP A 64 25.21 -11.40 -6.85
C ASP A 64 24.73 -11.08 -5.42
N GLY A 65 24.35 -9.86 -5.13
CA GLY A 65 23.89 -9.45 -3.81
C GLY A 65 22.45 -9.82 -3.54
N GLU A 66 22.02 -9.49 -2.34
CA GLU A 66 20.64 -9.64 -1.90
C GLU A 66 19.76 -8.56 -2.49
N CYS A 67 18.44 -8.79 -2.48
CA CYS A 67 17.46 -7.77 -2.83
C CYS A 67 17.67 -6.51 -1.98
N LEU A 68 17.63 -5.35 -2.61
CA LEU A 68 17.79 -4.04 -1.95
C LEU A 68 16.46 -3.32 -1.72
N LEU A 69 15.39 -3.76 -2.37
CA LEU A 69 14.08 -3.14 -2.29
C LEU A 69 13.13 -3.97 -1.42
N PHE A 70 12.44 -3.32 -0.50
CA PHE A 70 11.54 -3.95 0.45
C PHE A 70 10.24 -3.16 0.61
N PRO A 71 9.15 -3.76 1.14
CA PRO A 71 7.90 -3.06 1.37
C PRO A 71 8.02 -1.85 2.28
N SER A 72 8.83 -1.96 3.36
CA SER A 72 9.11 -0.84 4.28
C SER A 72 10.44 -1.07 5.00
N LYS A 73 10.86 -0.09 5.78
CA LYS A 73 12.09 -0.20 6.58
C LYS A 73 12.03 -1.38 7.55
N VAL A 74 10.86 -1.67 8.11
CA VAL A 74 10.69 -2.73 9.12
C VAL A 74 10.14 -4.02 8.52
N ASN A 75 9.42 -3.95 7.41
CA ASN A 75 8.88 -5.13 6.73
C ASN A 75 9.77 -5.52 5.55
N ARG A 76 10.47 -6.64 5.69
CA ARG A 76 11.36 -7.18 4.66
C ARG A 76 10.75 -8.34 3.89
N ASP A 77 9.49 -8.66 4.15
CA ASP A 77 8.80 -9.83 3.58
C ASP A 77 7.77 -9.39 2.54
N TRP A 78 8.10 -9.61 1.26
CA TRP A 78 7.22 -9.30 0.14
C TRP A 78 5.94 -10.13 0.13
N SER A 79 5.94 -11.31 0.77
CA SER A 79 4.73 -12.14 0.83
C SER A 79 3.62 -11.51 1.67
N THR A 80 3.98 -10.60 2.57
CA THR A 80 3.01 -9.87 3.41
C THR A 80 2.65 -8.49 2.83
N PHE A 81 3.21 -8.13 1.68
CA PHE A 81 2.94 -6.84 1.04
C PHE A 81 1.51 -6.79 0.53
N LYS A 82 0.78 -5.77 0.97
CA LYS A 82 -0.59 -5.51 0.52
C LYS A 82 -0.62 -4.22 -0.29
N PRO A 83 -1.24 -4.25 -1.48
CA PRO A 83 -1.37 -3.04 -2.28
C PRO A 83 -2.24 -1.99 -1.57
N PRO A 84 -1.97 -0.70 -1.79
CA PRO A 84 -2.89 0.34 -1.34
C PRO A 84 -4.27 0.14 -1.96
N TYR A 85 -5.31 0.36 -1.18
CA TYR A 85 -6.69 0.22 -1.62
C TYR A 85 -7.24 1.58 -2.05
N HIS A 86 -7.86 1.62 -3.22
CA HIS A 86 -8.54 2.82 -3.70
C HIS A 86 -10.04 2.72 -3.42
N LEU A 87 -10.55 3.60 -2.56
CA LEU A 87 -11.97 3.70 -2.27
C LEU A 87 -12.65 4.54 -3.35
N GLU A 88 -13.68 3.99 -3.97
CA GLU A 88 -14.47 4.72 -4.96
C GLU A 88 -15.55 5.57 -4.27
N PRO A 89 -15.92 6.74 -4.83
CA PRO A 89 -17.04 7.51 -4.30
C PRO A 89 -18.33 6.67 -4.24
N PHE A 90 -19.02 6.77 -3.10
CA PHE A 90 -20.24 6.02 -2.78
C PHE A 90 -20.04 4.50 -2.60
N GLU A 91 -18.80 4.03 -2.51
CA GLU A 91 -18.53 2.65 -2.14
C GLU A 91 -19.02 2.40 -0.71
N LYS A 92 -19.63 1.23 -0.49
CA LYS A 92 -20.07 0.81 0.84
C LYS A 92 -18.85 0.47 1.70
N VAL A 93 -18.78 1.08 2.87
CA VAL A 93 -17.63 0.93 3.78
C VAL A 93 -18.11 0.70 5.22
N LEU A 94 -17.21 0.17 6.04
CA LEU A 94 -17.33 0.18 7.49
C LEU A 94 -16.50 1.31 8.04
N VAL A 95 -17.10 2.10 8.93
CA VAL A 95 -16.44 3.26 9.53
C VAL A 95 -16.66 3.28 11.03
N ARG A 96 -15.76 3.93 11.77
CA ARG A 96 -15.90 4.19 13.19
C ARG A 96 -15.08 5.41 13.62
N ALA A 97 -15.48 6.05 14.71
CA ALA A 97 -14.61 6.90 15.49
C ALA A 97 -13.60 6.02 16.23
N HIS A 98 -12.55 6.61 16.78
CA HIS A 98 -11.50 5.86 17.48
C HIS A 98 -12.08 4.96 18.57
N HIS A 99 -11.86 3.66 18.46
CA HIS A 99 -12.28 2.62 19.42
C HIS A 99 -13.79 2.50 19.64
N GLU A 100 -14.59 3.08 18.75
CA GLU A 100 -16.05 2.96 18.78
C GLU A 100 -16.52 1.74 17.98
N ARG A 101 -17.83 1.56 17.90
CA ARG A 101 -18.44 0.45 17.15
C ARG A 101 -18.41 0.74 15.65
N TRP A 102 -18.11 -0.28 14.87
CA TRP A 102 -18.16 -0.19 13.42
C TRP A 102 -19.60 -0.03 12.93
N CYS A 103 -19.81 0.87 12.00
CA CYS A 103 -21.09 1.05 11.32
C CYS A 103 -20.89 1.16 9.81
N ILE A 104 -21.99 1.02 9.07
CA ILE A 104 -21.95 1.10 7.60
C ILE A 104 -22.14 2.55 7.16
N SER A 105 -21.38 2.97 6.15
CA SER A 105 -21.55 4.24 5.48
C SER A 105 -21.22 4.12 3.99
N LEU A 106 -21.36 5.21 3.26
CA LEU A 106 -20.91 5.32 1.89
C LEU A 106 -19.75 6.31 1.84
N PHE A 107 -18.65 5.89 1.25
CA PHE A 107 -17.45 6.72 1.14
C PHE A 107 -17.68 7.89 0.18
N GLU A 108 -17.16 9.06 0.53
CA GLU A 108 -17.25 10.25 -0.32
C GLU A 108 -15.86 10.67 -0.81
N ARG A 109 -14.92 10.93 0.12
CA ARG A 109 -13.56 11.33 -0.23
C ARG A 109 -12.59 11.05 0.92
N LEU A 110 -11.30 11.00 0.58
CA LEU A 110 -10.21 10.80 1.52
C LEU A 110 -9.41 12.11 1.63
N ASP A 111 -9.17 12.56 2.86
CA ASP A 111 -8.33 13.71 3.16
C ASP A 111 -7.07 13.23 3.91
N LEU A 112 -5.97 13.04 3.17
CA LEU A 112 -4.71 12.57 3.75
C LEU A 112 -4.00 13.63 4.61
N GLU A 113 -4.43 14.88 4.56
CA GLU A 113 -3.87 15.94 5.40
C GLU A 113 -4.51 15.97 6.80
N ASP A 114 -5.67 15.35 6.96
CA ASP A 114 -6.34 15.23 8.26
C ASP A 114 -5.89 13.93 8.94
N ASP A 115 -5.07 14.04 9.96
CA ASP A 115 -4.53 12.88 10.67
C ASP A 115 -5.55 12.18 11.56
N ASP A 116 -6.56 12.91 12.04
CA ASP A 116 -7.54 12.37 12.98
C ASP A 116 -8.79 11.82 12.30
N TRP A 117 -9.29 12.50 11.29
CA TRP A 117 -10.57 12.19 10.63
C TRP A 117 -10.46 12.21 9.10
N PRO A 118 -9.61 11.32 8.51
CA PRO A 118 -9.32 11.41 7.07
C PRO A 118 -10.43 10.91 6.15
N PHE A 119 -11.42 10.19 6.67
CA PHE A 119 -12.44 9.53 5.84
C PHE A 119 -13.75 10.32 5.88
N PHE A 120 -14.06 10.99 4.76
CA PHE A 120 -15.31 11.72 4.60
C PHE A 120 -16.35 10.82 3.95
N CYS A 121 -17.47 10.62 4.61
CA CYS A 121 -18.59 9.82 4.15
C CYS A 121 -19.87 10.64 4.13
N ILE A 122 -20.93 10.10 3.55
CA ILE A 122 -22.22 10.81 3.44
C ILE A 122 -22.82 11.21 4.80
N ASN A 123 -22.45 10.53 5.88
CA ASN A 123 -22.96 10.77 7.22
C ASN A 123 -21.92 11.38 8.17
N GLY A 124 -20.82 11.93 7.64
CA GLY A 124 -19.84 12.65 8.45
C GLY A 124 -18.41 12.21 8.21
N GLU A 125 -17.52 12.66 9.09
CA GLU A 125 -16.10 12.36 9.07
C GLU A 125 -15.80 11.21 10.04
N TRP A 126 -14.88 10.34 9.65
CA TRP A 126 -14.56 9.13 10.41
C TRP A 126 -13.05 8.94 10.57
N ALA A 127 -12.65 8.36 11.70
CA ALA A 127 -11.26 8.11 12.02
C ALA A 127 -10.73 6.83 11.35
N GLU A 128 -11.57 5.83 11.21
CA GLU A 128 -11.19 4.53 10.64
C GLU A 128 -12.22 4.10 9.61
N CYS A 129 -11.75 3.47 8.53
CA CYS A 129 -12.57 3.03 7.41
C CYS A 129 -12.02 1.72 6.85
N LEU A 130 -12.91 0.80 6.52
CA LEU A 130 -12.59 -0.47 5.86
C LEU A 130 -13.52 -0.70 4.69
N PRO A 131 -13.04 -1.30 3.58
CA PRO A 131 -13.94 -1.76 2.54
C PRO A 131 -14.94 -2.77 3.10
N TYR A 132 -16.18 -2.72 2.64
CA TYR A 132 -17.20 -3.68 3.08
C TYR A 132 -17.11 -4.95 2.24
N ASN A 133 -16.84 -6.08 2.89
CA ASN A 133 -16.79 -7.40 2.29
C ASN A 133 -17.21 -8.47 3.30
N GLU A 134 -17.21 -9.73 2.91
CA GLU A 134 -17.61 -10.82 3.81
C GLU A 134 -16.78 -10.90 5.08
N GLU A 135 -15.50 -10.60 5.00
CA GLU A 135 -14.59 -10.63 6.15
C GLU A 135 -14.82 -9.44 7.08
N THR A 136 -14.84 -8.22 6.54
CA THR A 136 -15.00 -7.01 7.35
C THR A 136 -16.41 -6.86 7.90
N ALA A 137 -17.42 -7.40 7.22
CA ALA A 137 -18.81 -7.35 7.69
C ALA A 137 -19.00 -7.98 9.06
N LYS A 138 -18.14 -8.90 9.47
CA LYS A 138 -18.17 -9.54 10.79
C LYS A 138 -17.90 -8.54 11.92
N LEU A 139 -17.27 -7.43 11.62
CA LEU A 139 -16.95 -6.37 12.59
C LEU A 139 -18.13 -5.46 12.89
N LEU A 140 -19.15 -5.44 12.02
CA LEU A 140 -20.30 -4.53 12.16
C LEU A 140 -20.95 -4.64 13.53
N GLY A 141 -21.09 -3.50 14.21
CA GLY A 141 -21.65 -3.42 15.55
C GLY A 141 -20.70 -3.82 16.68
N THR A 142 -19.46 -4.18 16.37
CA THR A 142 -18.42 -4.52 17.35
C THR A 142 -17.44 -3.37 17.55
N LYS A 143 -16.65 -3.43 18.62
CA LYS A 143 -15.50 -2.55 18.87
C LYS A 143 -14.16 -3.22 18.56
N ASP A 144 -14.18 -4.38 17.92
CA ASP A 144 -12.99 -5.16 17.65
C ASP A 144 -12.08 -4.44 16.64
N ASP A 145 -10.79 -4.53 16.85
CA ASP A 145 -9.81 -3.99 15.91
C ASP A 145 -9.64 -4.92 14.71
N TYR A 146 -9.40 -4.32 13.54
CA TYR A 146 -9.06 -5.07 12.34
C TYR A 146 -7.54 -5.13 12.20
N ASN A 147 -6.97 -6.32 12.42
CA ASN A 147 -5.53 -6.51 12.51
C ASN A 147 -4.79 -6.45 11.16
N GLU A 148 -5.52 -6.61 10.06
CA GLU A 148 -4.95 -6.59 8.71
C GLU A 148 -5.10 -5.23 8.02
N GLY A 149 -4.84 -4.15 8.68
CA GLY A 149 -5.09 -2.80 8.22
C GLY A 149 -4.91 -2.54 6.72
N TYR A 150 -5.75 -1.68 6.16
CA TYR A 150 -5.65 -1.22 4.77
C TYR A 150 -4.88 0.09 4.71
N THR A 151 -4.07 0.26 3.65
CA THR A 151 -3.46 1.54 3.29
C THR A 151 -4.24 2.12 2.13
N TYR A 152 -4.62 3.40 2.20
CA TYR A 152 -5.45 4.05 1.20
C TYR A 152 -4.69 5.12 0.41
N TYR A 153 -5.14 5.38 -0.80
CA TYR A 153 -4.63 6.45 -1.65
C TYR A 153 -5.76 7.15 -2.42
#